data_f68405793aa79ffdfbccc319fb06abf7
#
_entry.id   f68405793aa79ffdfbccc319fb06abf7
#
_cell.length_a   1.000
_cell.length_b   1.000
_cell.length_c   1.000
_cell.angle_alpha   90.00
_cell.angle_beta   90.00
_cell.angle_gamma   90.00
#
_symmetry.space_group_name_H-M   'P 1'
#
loop_
_entity.id
_entity.type
_entity.pdbx_description
1 polymer ?
#
loop_
_entity_poly.entity_id
_entity_poly.type
_entity_poly.pdbx_seq_one_letter_code
_entity_poly.pdbx_strand_id
1 'polypeptide(L)'
;MERILVINPGSTSTKLAVFDDDKRIMAVTVRHPLEEVKHFKWVMDQFDYRMALIEKALEENGIKKESLTCVMARGGLLPPVPSGAFRINKAMVDYFYAAKVDTHISNLACVLADAIAKPLGIPAMVYDPVAVDELSDISRITGMPELPKKSRGHVLNSRAMARKCAEERLHKKLEDCTIIVLHIGGGCSAWLSHKGRLIDCYSDDDAGFAPERCGRLQAMDLAMLCYSGKYTKEEMSRYIRGNSGLKAFLGTSDGLEIERMIESGDEKARLLYDAMALSHAKGIAELAAAVNGRVDSIVITGGLAHSDLFINMLRPRIEWIAPVEVMAGEFEMEALAAGGLRVLRGEEEAHEFTL
;
A
#
# COMPACT_ATOMS: atom_id res chain seq x y z
N MET A 1 -21.41 19.72 0.10
CA MET A 1 -20.03 19.71 -0.47
C MET A 1 -19.07 19.51 0.69
N GLU A 2 -18.36 18.41 0.65
CA GLU A 2 -17.38 18.05 1.68
C GLU A 2 -15.98 18.39 1.21
N ARG A 3 -15.21 19.13 2.02
CA ARG A 3 -13.81 19.46 1.72
C ARG A 3 -12.88 18.63 2.58
N ILE A 4 -12.18 17.73 1.98
CA ILE A 4 -11.37 16.71 2.65
C ILE A 4 -9.89 16.96 2.40
N LEU A 5 -9.11 17.18 3.46
CA LEU A 5 -7.66 17.20 3.43
C LEU A 5 -7.13 15.77 3.60
N VAL A 6 -6.24 15.35 2.72
CA VAL A 6 -5.55 14.05 2.80
C VAL A 6 -4.06 14.27 3.07
N ILE A 7 -3.51 13.56 4.08
CA ILE A 7 -2.12 13.63 4.51
C ILE A 7 -1.46 12.25 4.41
N ASN A 8 -0.45 12.13 3.55
CA ASN A 8 0.31 10.90 3.36
C ASN A 8 1.82 11.18 3.48
N PRO A 9 2.41 11.10 4.68
CA PRO A 9 3.83 11.31 4.88
C PRO A 9 4.65 10.09 4.48
N GLY A 10 5.68 10.33 3.68
CA GLY A 10 6.77 9.42 3.38
C GLY A 10 8.06 9.83 4.09
N SER A 11 9.12 9.04 3.98
CA SER A 11 10.41 9.29 4.65
C SER A 11 11.00 10.65 4.24
N THR A 12 10.99 10.96 2.94
CA THR A 12 11.61 12.16 2.36
C THR A 12 10.60 13.14 1.74
N SER A 13 9.31 12.91 1.96
CA SER A 13 8.26 13.80 1.45
C SER A 13 6.96 13.65 2.26
N THR A 14 6.07 14.63 2.12
CA THR A 14 4.68 14.55 2.55
C THR A 14 3.80 14.88 1.34
N LYS A 15 3.01 13.90 0.90
CA LYS A 15 1.99 14.13 -0.13
C LYS A 15 0.75 14.70 0.53
N LEU A 16 0.23 15.80 -0.01
CA LEU A 16 -1.00 16.46 0.43
C LEU A 16 -1.96 16.54 -0.75
N ALA A 17 -3.23 16.31 -0.49
CA ALA A 17 -4.28 16.61 -1.45
C ALA A 17 -5.51 17.17 -0.74
N VAL A 18 -6.26 18.03 -1.44
CA VAL A 18 -7.57 18.50 -0.99
C VAL A 18 -8.59 18.16 -2.07
N PHE A 19 -9.71 17.63 -1.60
CA PHE A 19 -10.82 17.24 -2.45
C PHE A 19 -12.07 18.03 -2.06
N ASP A 20 -12.82 18.50 -3.03
CA ASP A 20 -14.20 18.95 -2.87
C ASP A 20 -15.10 17.82 -3.39
N ASP A 21 -15.76 17.11 -2.47
CA ASP A 21 -16.40 15.82 -2.73
C ASP A 21 -15.39 14.82 -3.37
N ASP A 22 -15.61 14.41 -4.61
CA ASP A 22 -14.74 13.49 -5.37
C ASP A 22 -13.70 14.22 -6.25
N LYS A 23 -13.81 15.56 -6.35
CA LYS A 23 -12.94 16.35 -7.21
C LYS A 23 -11.70 16.83 -6.47
N ARG A 24 -10.53 16.38 -6.91
CA ARG A 24 -9.25 16.87 -6.41
C ARG A 24 -9.01 18.32 -6.85
N ILE A 25 -8.94 19.26 -5.90
CA ILE A 25 -8.69 20.69 -6.12
C ILE A 25 -7.25 21.10 -5.81
N MET A 26 -6.51 20.31 -5.03
CA MET A 26 -5.11 20.53 -4.70
C MET A 26 -4.37 19.20 -4.65
N ALA A 27 -3.14 19.15 -5.16
CA ALA A 27 -2.20 18.05 -4.92
C ALA A 27 -0.77 18.60 -4.88
N VAL A 28 -0.07 18.39 -3.78
CA VAL A 28 1.29 18.88 -3.54
C VAL A 28 2.13 17.79 -2.90
N THR A 29 3.36 17.66 -3.36
CA THR A 29 4.39 16.85 -2.71
C THR A 29 5.42 17.76 -2.07
N VAL A 30 5.33 17.91 -0.75
CA VAL A 30 6.31 18.66 0.03
C VAL A 30 7.52 17.75 0.24
N ARG A 31 8.66 18.12 -0.32
CA ARG A 31 9.91 17.35 -0.19
C ARG A 31 10.63 17.73 1.10
N HIS A 32 11.23 16.75 1.74
CA HIS A 32 12.06 16.92 2.94
C HIS A 32 13.50 16.51 2.59
N PRO A 33 14.43 17.46 2.45
CA PRO A 33 15.83 17.14 2.24
C PRO A 33 16.34 16.20 3.36
N LEU A 34 17.10 15.18 2.98
CA LEU A 34 17.59 14.18 3.94
C LEU A 34 18.36 14.85 5.08
N GLU A 35 19.12 15.91 4.77
CA GLU A 35 19.88 16.68 5.74
C GLU A 35 19.00 17.34 6.83
N GLU A 36 17.76 17.68 6.50
CA GLU A 36 16.80 18.29 7.43
C GLU A 36 16.10 17.26 8.32
N VAL A 37 15.98 16.00 7.88
CA VAL A 37 15.24 14.97 8.62
C VAL A 37 16.12 13.93 9.31
N LYS A 38 17.40 13.77 8.91
CA LYS A 38 18.31 12.75 9.44
C LYS A 38 18.68 12.92 10.92
N HIS A 39 18.54 14.14 11.46
CA HIS A 39 18.90 14.44 12.86
C HIS A 39 17.75 14.11 13.85
N PHE A 40 16.53 13.93 13.36
CA PHE A 40 15.43 13.49 14.21
C PHE A 40 15.63 12.02 14.59
N LYS A 41 15.72 11.76 15.90
CA LYS A 41 15.93 10.40 16.41
C LYS A 41 14.66 9.58 16.42
N TRP A 42 13.53 10.24 16.54
CA TRP A 42 12.21 9.63 16.58
C TRP A 42 11.28 10.30 15.58
N VAL A 43 10.37 9.52 15.00
CA VAL A 43 9.47 10.02 13.95
C VAL A 43 8.60 11.17 14.47
N MET A 44 8.13 11.10 15.72
CA MET A 44 7.28 12.13 16.31
C MET A 44 8.02 13.46 16.55
N ASP A 45 9.36 13.46 16.63
CA ASP A 45 10.15 14.69 16.71
C ASP A 45 10.01 15.56 15.45
N GLN A 46 9.53 14.99 14.34
CA GLN A 46 9.30 15.70 13.08
C GLN A 46 7.93 16.44 13.06
N PHE A 47 7.13 16.37 14.15
CA PHE A 47 5.77 16.92 14.17
C PHE A 47 5.74 18.40 13.81
N ASP A 48 6.45 19.26 14.55
CA ASP A 48 6.42 20.72 14.34
C ASP A 48 6.97 21.10 12.96
N TYR A 49 8.05 20.44 12.55
CA TYR A 49 8.65 20.62 11.22
C TYR A 49 7.66 20.33 10.09
N ARG A 50 7.00 19.18 10.14
CA ARG A 50 6.07 18.79 9.08
C ARG A 50 4.76 19.57 9.17
N MET A 51 4.29 19.90 10.36
CA MET A 51 3.08 20.72 10.54
C MET A 51 3.26 22.09 9.89
N ALA A 52 4.37 22.79 10.16
CA ALA A 52 4.64 24.09 9.56
C ALA A 52 4.66 24.03 8.01
N LEU A 53 5.23 22.95 7.43
CA LEU A 53 5.25 22.76 5.99
C LEU A 53 3.86 22.45 5.41
N ILE A 54 3.03 21.69 6.12
CA ILE A 54 1.63 21.43 5.72
C ILE A 54 0.83 22.74 5.73
N GLU A 55 0.91 23.52 6.79
CA GLU A 55 0.20 24.80 6.90
C GLU A 55 0.63 25.77 5.80
N LYS A 56 1.92 25.88 5.55
CA LYS A 56 2.47 26.69 4.46
C LYS A 56 1.94 26.21 3.08
N ALA A 57 1.91 24.91 2.84
CA ALA A 57 1.41 24.37 1.58
C ALA A 57 -0.09 24.65 1.38
N LEU A 58 -0.90 24.60 2.44
CA LEU A 58 -2.31 24.97 2.38
C LEU A 58 -2.49 26.46 2.06
N GLU A 59 -1.74 27.33 2.76
CA GLU A 59 -1.78 28.79 2.55
C GLU A 59 -1.37 29.17 1.12
N GLU A 60 -0.25 28.65 0.62
CA GLU A 60 0.26 28.90 -0.73
C GLU A 60 -0.73 28.47 -1.83
N ASN A 61 -1.59 27.49 -1.54
CA ASN A 61 -2.62 27.03 -2.46
C ASN A 61 -4.02 27.64 -2.18
N GLY A 62 -4.11 28.60 -1.28
CA GLY A 62 -5.35 29.31 -0.99
C GLY A 62 -6.40 28.47 -0.24
N ILE A 63 -5.98 27.38 0.42
CA ILE A 63 -6.87 26.52 1.21
C ILE A 63 -6.91 27.03 2.64
N LYS A 64 -8.08 27.51 3.07
CA LYS A 64 -8.33 27.90 4.46
C LYS A 64 -8.66 26.66 5.28
N LYS A 65 -7.97 26.46 6.41
CA LYS A 65 -8.23 25.30 7.31
C LYS A 65 -9.68 25.25 7.78
N GLU A 66 -10.29 26.40 8.03
CA GLU A 66 -11.68 26.54 8.47
C GLU A 66 -12.70 26.08 7.41
N SER A 67 -12.27 25.91 6.17
CA SER A 67 -13.12 25.38 5.10
C SER A 67 -13.15 23.85 5.04
N LEU A 68 -12.28 23.19 5.81
CA LEU A 68 -12.21 21.74 5.83
C LEU A 68 -13.41 21.14 6.59
N THR A 69 -13.91 19.99 6.13
CA THR A 69 -14.96 19.23 6.79
C THR A 69 -14.45 17.90 7.36
N CYS A 70 -13.27 17.45 6.91
CA CYS A 70 -12.62 16.24 7.39
C CYS A 70 -11.12 16.26 7.08
N VAL A 71 -10.32 15.57 7.90
CA VAL A 71 -8.91 15.29 7.62
C VAL A 71 -8.70 13.78 7.56
N MET A 72 -8.17 13.29 6.43
CA MET A 72 -7.84 11.89 6.22
C MET A 72 -6.34 11.68 6.31
N ALA A 73 -5.92 10.68 7.07
CA ALA A 73 -4.51 10.33 7.25
C ALA A 73 -4.19 8.95 6.67
N ARG A 74 -2.99 8.80 6.09
CA ARG A 74 -2.42 7.48 5.80
C ARG A 74 -2.13 6.79 7.12
N GLY A 75 -2.91 5.80 7.50
CA GLY A 75 -2.80 5.12 8.79
C GLY A 75 -1.43 4.52 9.05
N GLY A 76 -1.01 4.54 10.30
CA GLY A 76 0.26 3.98 10.80
C GLY A 76 0.21 2.50 11.14
N LEU A 77 1.25 2.04 11.83
CA LEU A 77 1.39 0.67 12.32
C LEU A 77 0.51 0.46 13.58
N LEU A 78 -0.76 0.21 13.36
CA LEU A 78 -1.72 -0.18 14.41
C LEU A 78 -1.60 -1.68 14.71
N PRO A 79 -2.17 -2.17 15.82
CA PRO A 79 -2.52 -3.58 15.97
C PRO A 79 -3.41 -4.04 14.81
N PRO A 80 -3.55 -5.35 14.57
CA PRO A 80 -4.46 -5.87 13.56
C PRO A 80 -5.87 -5.29 13.71
N VAL A 81 -6.41 -4.72 12.64
CA VAL A 81 -7.74 -4.09 12.59
C VAL A 81 -8.53 -4.57 11.37
N PRO A 82 -9.87 -4.54 11.38
CA PRO A 82 -10.66 -4.75 10.16
C PRO A 82 -10.43 -3.63 9.14
N SER A 83 -10.88 -3.85 7.90
CA SER A 83 -10.90 -2.81 6.87
C SER A 83 -11.94 -1.73 7.17
N GLY A 84 -11.83 -0.57 6.51
CA GLY A 84 -12.75 0.56 6.64
C GLY A 84 -12.12 1.79 7.30
N ALA A 85 -13.00 2.72 7.66
CA ALA A 85 -12.61 3.97 8.32
C ALA A 85 -12.45 3.78 9.83
N PHE A 86 -11.45 4.45 10.41
CA PHE A 86 -11.28 4.57 11.87
C PHE A 86 -11.18 6.04 12.27
N ARG A 87 -11.95 6.45 13.27
CA ARG A 87 -11.77 7.78 13.86
C ARG A 87 -10.43 7.87 14.57
N ILE A 88 -9.69 8.92 14.31
CA ILE A 88 -8.48 9.24 15.06
C ILE A 88 -8.95 9.83 16.39
N ASN A 89 -8.83 9.04 17.45
CA ASN A 89 -9.19 9.41 18.81
C ASN A 89 -7.95 9.47 19.71
N LYS A 90 -8.14 9.86 20.96
CA LYS A 90 -7.05 9.96 21.93
C LYS A 90 -6.30 8.63 22.10
N ALA A 91 -7.01 7.49 22.11
CA ALA A 91 -6.37 6.17 22.26
C ALA A 91 -5.41 5.88 21.11
N MET A 92 -5.77 6.21 19.87
CA MET A 92 -4.90 6.04 18.70
C MET A 92 -3.67 6.94 18.76
N VAL A 93 -3.85 8.22 19.11
CA VAL A 93 -2.74 9.18 19.26
C VAL A 93 -1.78 8.74 20.38
N ASP A 94 -2.31 8.36 21.54
CA ASP A 94 -1.51 7.85 22.66
C ASP A 94 -0.74 6.59 22.28
N TYR A 95 -1.36 5.69 21.52
CA TYR A 95 -0.72 4.47 21.02
C TYR A 95 0.52 4.79 20.19
N PHE A 96 0.43 5.74 19.25
CA PHE A 96 1.57 6.12 18.42
C PHE A 96 2.68 6.83 19.20
N TYR A 97 2.33 7.60 20.22
CA TYR A 97 3.33 8.19 21.13
C TYR A 97 4.00 7.15 22.05
N ALA A 98 3.28 6.09 22.43
CA ALA A 98 3.84 5.00 23.24
C ALA A 98 4.67 4.01 22.43
N ALA A 99 4.42 3.85 21.11
CA ALA A 99 5.09 2.92 20.22
C ALA A 99 6.53 3.35 19.89
N LYS A 100 7.44 3.22 20.85
CA LYS A 100 8.85 3.63 20.72
C LYS A 100 9.69 2.68 19.86
N VAL A 101 9.19 1.49 19.51
CA VAL A 101 10.00 0.41 18.90
C VAL A 101 9.81 0.32 17.39
N ASP A 102 8.60 0.46 16.87
CA ASP A 102 8.33 0.43 15.43
C ASP A 102 7.89 1.81 14.93
N THR A 103 8.88 2.65 14.67
CA THR A 103 8.63 4.03 14.20
C THR A 103 8.57 4.09 12.69
N HIS A 104 7.38 3.91 12.13
CA HIS A 104 7.13 4.18 10.72
C HIS A 104 6.63 5.62 10.53
N ILE A 105 7.06 6.29 9.48
CA ILE A 105 6.69 7.70 9.24
C ILE A 105 5.18 7.90 9.11
N SER A 106 4.43 6.89 8.64
CA SER A 106 2.97 6.96 8.56
C SER A 106 2.27 7.09 9.92
N ASN A 107 2.95 6.72 11.04
CA ASN A 107 2.40 6.91 12.39
C ASN A 107 2.17 8.42 12.68
N LEU A 108 3.04 9.27 12.14
CA LEU A 108 2.93 10.72 12.31
C LEU A 108 1.70 11.30 11.59
N ALA A 109 1.20 10.64 10.54
CA ALA A 109 0.04 11.14 9.81
C ALA A 109 -1.20 11.31 10.69
N CYS A 110 -1.44 10.36 11.60
CA CYS A 110 -2.58 10.41 12.51
C CYS A 110 -2.48 11.59 13.49
N VAL A 111 -1.27 11.82 14.00
CA VAL A 111 -1.03 12.91 14.96
C VAL A 111 -1.17 14.28 14.29
N LEU A 112 -0.66 14.42 13.07
CA LEU A 112 -0.82 15.63 12.26
C LEU A 112 -2.30 15.89 11.92
N ALA A 113 -3.03 14.85 11.54
CA ALA A 113 -4.46 14.97 11.22
C ALA A 113 -5.31 15.37 12.44
N ASP A 114 -5.06 14.76 13.61
CA ASP A 114 -5.73 15.12 14.85
C ASP A 114 -5.47 16.58 15.22
N ALA A 115 -4.22 17.02 15.13
CA ALA A 115 -3.82 18.38 15.48
C ALA A 115 -4.46 19.46 14.57
N ILE A 116 -4.73 19.13 13.30
CA ILE A 116 -5.43 20.03 12.38
C ILE A 116 -6.95 19.99 12.62
N ALA A 117 -7.52 18.81 12.78
CA ALA A 117 -8.97 18.62 12.84
C ALA A 117 -9.59 19.04 14.18
N LYS A 118 -8.92 18.74 15.30
CA LYS A 118 -9.43 18.94 16.65
C LYS A 118 -9.77 20.40 16.97
N PRO A 119 -8.94 21.41 16.65
CA PRO A 119 -9.30 22.81 16.87
C PRO A 119 -10.50 23.28 16.03
N LEU A 120 -10.74 22.62 14.89
CA LEU A 120 -11.84 22.93 13.97
C LEU A 120 -13.14 22.21 14.33
N GLY A 121 -13.09 21.26 15.28
CA GLY A 121 -14.25 20.45 15.64
C GLY A 121 -14.74 19.50 14.54
N ILE A 122 -13.86 19.15 13.59
CA ILE A 122 -14.16 18.24 12.47
C ILE A 122 -13.54 16.86 12.71
N PRO A 123 -14.04 15.78 12.04
CA PRO A 123 -13.45 14.46 12.17
C PRO A 123 -12.07 14.37 11.51
N ALA A 124 -11.17 13.65 12.19
CA ALA A 124 -9.95 13.09 11.58
C ALA A 124 -10.08 11.58 11.52
N MET A 125 -9.72 10.97 10.38
CA MET A 125 -9.86 9.52 10.18
C MET A 125 -8.66 8.94 9.42
N VAL A 126 -8.43 7.64 9.63
CA VAL A 126 -7.64 6.77 8.74
C VAL A 126 -8.59 5.87 7.97
N TYR A 127 -8.16 5.41 6.80
CA TYR A 127 -8.93 4.48 5.98
C TYR A 127 -8.03 3.35 5.47
N ASP A 128 -8.48 2.10 5.64
CA ASP A 128 -7.75 0.90 5.25
C ASP A 128 -6.25 0.98 5.60
N PRO A 129 -5.90 1.17 6.90
CA PRO A 129 -4.50 1.29 7.30
C PRO A 129 -3.71 0.02 6.96
N VAL A 130 -2.38 0.14 6.91
CA VAL A 130 -1.49 -1.01 6.61
C VAL A 130 -1.65 -2.18 7.60
N ALA A 131 -2.26 -1.92 8.75
CA ALA A 131 -2.56 -2.89 9.80
C ALA A 131 -3.86 -3.70 9.58
N VAL A 132 -4.56 -3.47 8.47
CA VAL A 132 -5.74 -4.30 8.14
C VAL A 132 -5.35 -5.75 8.06
N ASP A 133 -6.04 -6.59 8.83
CA ASP A 133 -5.82 -8.02 8.87
C ASP A 133 -7.14 -8.79 8.94
N GLU A 134 -7.60 -9.20 7.77
CA GLU A 134 -8.83 -9.97 7.57
C GLU A 134 -8.56 -11.37 6.98
N LEU A 135 -7.28 -11.81 7.03
CA LEU A 135 -6.93 -13.14 6.55
C LEU A 135 -7.79 -14.20 7.21
N SER A 136 -8.27 -15.15 6.42
CA SER A 136 -9.00 -16.31 6.97
C SER A 136 -8.07 -17.16 7.84
N ASP A 137 -8.63 -17.85 8.84
CA ASP A 137 -7.84 -18.67 9.75
C ASP A 137 -7.03 -19.73 8.99
N ILE A 138 -7.62 -20.33 7.94
CA ILE A 138 -6.93 -21.31 7.11
C ILE A 138 -5.76 -20.71 6.33
N SER A 139 -5.88 -19.46 5.86
CA SER A 139 -4.82 -18.76 5.13
C SER A 139 -3.63 -18.39 6.01
N ARG A 140 -3.83 -18.31 7.34
CA ARG A 140 -2.76 -17.98 8.29
C ARG A 140 -1.84 -19.14 8.60
N ILE A 141 -2.32 -20.36 8.40
CA ILE A 141 -1.59 -21.56 8.79
C ILE A 141 -0.45 -21.82 7.82
N THR A 142 0.76 -21.90 8.36
CA THR A 142 1.95 -22.40 7.67
C THR A 142 2.39 -23.73 8.27
N GLY A 143 3.41 -24.34 7.70
CA GLY A 143 4.03 -25.54 8.26
C GLY A 143 4.82 -25.32 9.56
N MET A 144 4.96 -24.06 10.04
CA MET A 144 5.70 -23.68 11.25
C MET A 144 4.80 -22.82 12.14
N PRO A 145 4.41 -23.30 13.35
CA PRO A 145 3.52 -22.54 14.25
C PRO A 145 4.07 -21.15 14.65
N GLU A 146 5.39 -21.02 14.73
CA GLU A 146 6.06 -19.76 15.11
C GLU A 146 6.05 -18.73 14.00
N LEU A 147 5.74 -19.13 12.75
CA LEU A 147 5.77 -18.29 11.56
C LEU A 147 4.41 -18.28 10.83
N PRO A 148 3.33 -17.84 11.48
CA PRO A 148 2.04 -17.71 10.79
C PRO A 148 2.13 -16.68 9.67
N LYS A 149 1.34 -16.86 8.61
CA LYS A 149 1.20 -15.87 7.56
C LYS A 149 0.65 -14.57 8.13
N LYS A 150 1.23 -13.45 7.72
CA LYS A 150 0.86 -12.11 8.19
C LYS A 150 0.19 -11.32 7.06
N SER A 151 -0.79 -10.54 7.42
CA SER A 151 -1.37 -9.53 6.53
C SER A 151 -0.36 -8.43 6.28
N ARG A 152 0.16 -8.33 5.06
CA ARG A 152 1.14 -7.30 4.65
C ARG A 152 0.97 -6.96 3.19
N GLY A 153 1.16 -5.69 2.85
CA GLY A 153 1.16 -5.21 1.47
C GLY A 153 0.36 -3.92 1.27
N HIS A 154 0.00 -3.64 0.04
CA HIS A 154 -0.63 -2.38 -0.38
C HIS A 154 -2.16 -2.42 -0.20
N VAL A 155 -2.64 -2.59 1.05
CA VAL A 155 -4.06 -2.79 1.39
C VAL A 155 -4.94 -1.69 0.83
N LEU A 156 -4.65 -0.42 1.16
CA LEU A 156 -5.48 0.73 0.76
C LEU A 156 -5.69 0.78 -0.75
N ASN A 157 -4.60 0.73 -1.53
CA ASN A 157 -4.72 0.78 -2.99
C ASN A 157 -5.42 -0.46 -3.55
N SER A 158 -5.10 -1.64 -3.02
CA SER A 158 -5.69 -2.88 -3.51
C SER A 158 -7.19 -2.94 -3.25
N ARG A 159 -7.64 -2.55 -2.05
CA ARG A 159 -9.07 -2.53 -1.72
C ARG A 159 -9.83 -1.46 -2.50
N ALA A 160 -9.22 -0.29 -2.68
CA ALA A 160 -9.81 0.76 -3.52
C ALA A 160 -9.98 0.30 -4.97
N MET A 161 -8.98 -0.38 -5.53
CA MET A 161 -9.06 -0.90 -6.91
C MET A 161 -10.04 -2.07 -7.04
N ALA A 162 -10.16 -2.93 -6.02
CA ALA A 162 -11.20 -3.95 -5.99
C ALA A 162 -12.61 -3.33 -6.01
N ARG A 163 -12.84 -2.32 -5.17
CA ARG A 163 -14.12 -1.57 -5.14
C ARG A 163 -14.41 -0.91 -6.49
N LYS A 164 -13.44 -0.20 -7.03
CA LYS A 164 -13.56 0.47 -8.33
C LYS A 164 -13.87 -0.53 -9.46
N CYS A 165 -13.22 -1.69 -9.47
CA CYS A 165 -13.51 -2.75 -10.43
C CYS A 165 -14.93 -3.29 -10.26
N ALA A 166 -15.37 -3.55 -9.03
CA ALA A 166 -16.71 -4.02 -8.74
C ALA A 166 -17.77 -3.04 -9.27
N GLU A 167 -17.62 -1.76 -8.97
CA GLU A 167 -18.57 -0.70 -9.33
C GLU A 167 -18.57 -0.37 -10.83
N GLU A 168 -17.37 -0.11 -11.42
CA GLU A 168 -17.23 0.41 -12.78
C GLU A 168 -17.16 -0.68 -13.87
N ARG A 169 -16.70 -1.88 -13.55
CA ARG A 169 -16.53 -2.97 -14.52
C ARG A 169 -17.57 -4.08 -14.38
N LEU A 170 -17.83 -4.47 -13.12
CA LEU A 170 -18.77 -5.56 -12.86
C LEU A 170 -20.18 -5.05 -12.58
N HIS A 171 -20.37 -3.74 -12.30
CA HIS A 171 -21.65 -3.13 -11.91
C HIS A 171 -22.29 -3.83 -10.72
N LYS A 172 -21.46 -4.20 -9.73
CA LYS A 172 -21.83 -4.90 -8.51
C LYS A 172 -21.29 -4.15 -7.28
N LYS A 173 -21.80 -4.50 -6.10
CA LYS A 173 -21.17 -4.11 -4.84
C LYS A 173 -19.94 -4.97 -4.61
N LEU A 174 -18.93 -4.44 -3.91
CA LEU A 174 -17.73 -5.19 -3.57
C LEU A 174 -18.05 -6.46 -2.76
N GLU A 175 -19.07 -6.40 -1.91
CA GLU A 175 -19.57 -7.49 -1.08
C GLU A 175 -20.16 -8.66 -1.88
N ASP A 176 -20.49 -8.44 -3.15
CA ASP A 176 -21.02 -9.45 -4.08
C ASP A 176 -19.96 -10.01 -5.03
N CYS A 177 -18.68 -9.61 -4.85
CA CYS A 177 -17.59 -9.92 -5.76
C CYS A 177 -16.46 -10.72 -5.10
N THR A 178 -15.74 -11.45 -5.95
CA THR A 178 -14.44 -12.05 -5.63
C THR A 178 -13.41 -11.52 -6.63
N ILE A 179 -12.48 -10.72 -6.16
CA ILE A 179 -11.51 -10.01 -7.00
C ILE A 179 -10.10 -10.24 -6.48
N ILE A 180 -9.18 -10.61 -7.36
CA ILE A 180 -7.75 -10.62 -7.04
C ILE A 180 -7.15 -9.32 -7.53
N VAL A 181 -6.43 -8.60 -6.65
CA VAL A 181 -5.75 -7.35 -7.01
C VAL A 181 -4.26 -7.53 -6.86
N LEU A 182 -3.51 -7.40 -7.95
CA LEU A 182 -2.06 -7.33 -7.97
C LEU A 182 -1.63 -5.86 -8.01
N HIS A 183 -1.05 -5.36 -6.94
CA HIS A 183 -0.30 -4.11 -6.94
C HIS A 183 1.15 -4.40 -7.29
N ILE A 184 1.68 -3.71 -8.31
CA ILE A 184 3.00 -3.95 -8.85
C ILE A 184 3.77 -2.63 -9.03
N GLY A 185 4.87 -2.50 -8.29
CA GLY A 185 5.72 -1.31 -8.23
C GLY A 185 7.13 -1.68 -7.79
N GLY A 186 7.84 -0.82 -7.07
CA GLY A 186 9.13 -1.15 -6.45
C GLY A 186 9.05 -2.34 -5.49
N GLY A 187 7.95 -2.45 -4.75
CA GLY A 187 7.45 -3.66 -4.07
C GLY A 187 6.17 -4.14 -4.73
N CYS A 188 5.80 -5.41 -4.51
CA CYS A 188 4.61 -6.02 -5.07
C CYS A 188 3.82 -6.77 -3.99
N SER A 189 2.51 -6.74 -4.12
CA SER A 189 1.63 -7.56 -3.28
C SER A 189 0.35 -7.90 -4.03
N ALA A 190 -0.21 -9.07 -3.78
CA ALA A 190 -1.53 -9.40 -4.29
C ALA A 190 -2.49 -9.76 -3.16
N TRP A 191 -3.75 -9.39 -3.35
CA TRP A 191 -4.82 -9.55 -2.39
C TRP A 191 -6.02 -10.23 -2.99
N LEU A 192 -6.57 -11.19 -2.27
CA LEU A 192 -7.84 -11.82 -2.59
C LEU A 192 -8.94 -11.11 -1.78
N SER A 193 -9.69 -10.26 -2.46
CA SER A 193 -10.93 -9.69 -1.93
C SER A 193 -12.10 -10.64 -2.23
N HIS A 194 -12.71 -11.17 -1.19
CA HIS A 194 -13.88 -12.04 -1.28
C HIS A 194 -14.99 -11.50 -0.42
N LYS A 195 -16.12 -11.16 -1.04
CA LYS A 195 -17.28 -10.58 -0.37
C LYS A 195 -16.95 -9.36 0.50
N GLY A 196 -16.15 -8.45 -0.06
CA GLY A 196 -15.75 -7.20 0.59
C GLY A 196 -14.58 -7.31 1.59
N ARG A 197 -14.12 -8.54 1.92
CA ARG A 197 -13.03 -8.79 2.87
C ARG A 197 -11.76 -9.25 2.17
N LEU A 198 -10.61 -8.90 2.72
CA LEU A 198 -9.29 -9.32 2.24
C LEU A 198 -8.86 -10.62 2.93
N ILE A 199 -9.34 -11.77 2.40
CA ILE A 199 -9.24 -13.07 3.09
C ILE A 199 -7.92 -13.81 2.88
N ASP A 200 -7.14 -13.43 1.88
CA ASP A 200 -5.82 -13.99 1.61
C ASP A 200 -4.96 -12.98 0.85
N CYS A 201 -3.65 -13.14 0.94
CA CYS A 201 -2.70 -12.31 0.21
C CYS A 201 -1.39 -13.08 -0.03
N TYR A 202 -0.58 -12.59 -0.94
CA TYR A 202 0.86 -12.71 -0.83
C TYR A 202 1.48 -11.30 -0.81
N SER A 203 2.50 -11.14 0.01
CA SER A 203 3.10 -9.86 0.35
C SER A 203 4.48 -9.70 -0.26
N ASP A 204 5.15 -8.62 0.07
CA ASP A 204 6.53 -8.34 -0.34
C ASP A 204 7.55 -9.42 0.07
N ASP A 205 7.22 -10.29 1.03
CA ASP A 205 8.10 -11.33 1.55
C ASP A 205 7.88 -12.70 0.89
N ASP A 206 6.68 -12.97 0.40
CA ASP A 206 6.25 -14.26 -0.16
C ASP A 206 5.59 -14.16 -1.54
N ALA A 207 5.64 -12.95 -2.12
CA ALA A 207 5.19 -12.65 -3.48
C ALA A 207 6.14 -13.18 -4.57
N GLY A 208 5.78 -12.96 -5.82
CA GLY A 208 6.74 -12.90 -6.89
C GLY A 208 7.82 -11.85 -6.58
N PHE A 209 9.03 -12.04 -7.07
CA PHE A 209 10.04 -11.00 -6.90
C PHE A 209 9.66 -9.71 -7.64
N ALA A 210 10.16 -8.59 -7.13
CA ALA A 210 9.85 -7.27 -7.61
C ALA A 210 11.12 -6.54 -8.08
N PRO A 211 11.04 -5.33 -8.62
CA PRO A 211 12.23 -4.56 -8.95
C PRO A 211 13.26 -4.46 -7.82
N GLU A 212 12.83 -4.39 -6.55
CA GLU A 212 13.73 -4.23 -5.39
C GLU A 212 13.52 -5.27 -4.27
N ARG A 213 12.75 -6.34 -4.51
CA ARG A 213 12.40 -7.37 -3.52
C ARG A 213 12.75 -8.75 -4.04
N CYS A 214 13.25 -9.60 -3.16
CA CYS A 214 13.64 -10.95 -3.55
C CYS A 214 12.47 -11.88 -3.88
N GLY A 215 11.27 -11.59 -3.36
CA GLY A 215 10.13 -12.48 -3.47
C GLY A 215 10.33 -13.79 -2.70
N ARG A 216 9.58 -14.81 -3.09
CA ARG A 216 9.63 -16.13 -2.49
C ARG A 216 10.98 -16.81 -2.75
N LEU A 217 11.61 -17.27 -1.68
CA LEU A 217 12.84 -18.04 -1.69
C LEU A 217 12.62 -19.44 -1.10
N GLN A 218 13.53 -20.35 -1.38
CA GLN A 218 13.56 -21.65 -0.69
C GLN A 218 14.01 -21.44 0.76
N ALA A 219 13.16 -21.82 1.72
CA ALA A 219 13.37 -21.52 3.12
C ALA A 219 14.68 -22.08 3.69
N MET A 220 15.06 -23.31 3.29
CA MET A 220 16.30 -23.93 3.75
C MET A 220 17.53 -23.18 3.22
N ASP A 221 17.53 -22.80 1.95
CA ASP A 221 18.65 -22.08 1.34
C ASP A 221 18.82 -20.68 1.95
N LEU A 222 17.69 -20.00 2.22
CA LEU A 222 17.72 -18.71 2.93
C LEU A 222 18.28 -18.87 4.35
N ALA A 223 17.85 -19.88 5.09
CA ALA A 223 18.38 -20.18 6.45
C ALA A 223 19.88 -20.44 6.40
N MET A 224 20.35 -21.29 5.49
CA MET A 224 21.79 -21.57 5.33
C MET A 224 22.57 -20.32 4.99
N LEU A 225 22.03 -19.43 4.13
CA LEU A 225 22.67 -18.16 3.79
C LEU A 225 22.74 -17.21 5.01
N CYS A 226 21.66 -17.12 5.81
CA CYS A 226 21.64 -16.30 7.03
C CYS A 226 22.68 -16.76 8.06
N TYR A 227 22.87 -18.07 8.22
CA TYR A 227 23.84 -18.63 9.16
C TYR A 227 25.24 -18.82 8.58
N SER A 228 25.50 -18.47 7.32
CA SER A 228 26.79 -18.62 6.68
C SER A 228 27.87 -17.63 7.18
N GLY A 229 27.47 -16.59 7.92
CA GLY A 229 28.36 -15.49 8.33
C GLY A 229 28.69 -14.50 7.21
N LYS A 230 28.10 -14.68 5.99
CA LYS A 230 28.36 -13.79 4.85
C LYS A 230 27.72 -12.40 5.01
N TYR A 231 26.59 -12.32 5.73
CA TYR A 231 25.83 -11.09 5.94
C TYR A 231 25.48 -10.93 7.41
N THR A 232 25.51 -9.70 7.90
CA THR A 232 24.86 -9.33 9.16
C THR A 232 23.34 -9.35 9.00
N LYS A 233 22.58 -9.32 10.10
CA LYS A 233 21.13 -9.22 10.09
C LYS A 233 20.64 -7.99 9.33
N GLU A 234 21.28 -6.85 9.53
CA GLU A 234 20.97 -5.57 8.91
C GLU A 234 21.23 -5.59 7.40
N GLU A 235 22.35 -6.19 6.98
CA GLU A 235 22.68 -6.37 5.57
C GLU A 235 21.70 -7.32 4.88
N MET A 236 21.37 -8.45 5.52
CA MET A 236 20.41 -9.40 4.99
C MET A 236 19.01 -8.77 4.84
N SER A 237 18.56 -8.02 5.86
CA SER A 237 17.28 -7.30 5.80
C SER A 237 17.23 -6.31 4.64
N ARG A 238 18.30 -5.55 4.42
CA ARG A 238 18.42 -4.62 3.27
C ARG A 238 18.53 -5.36 1.94
N TYR A 239 19.15 -6.53 1.91
CA TYR A 239 19.26 -7.35 0.72
C TYR A 239 17.88 -7.90 0.31
N ILE A 240 17.10 -8.44 1.26
CA ILE A 240 15.75 -8.95 1.02
C ILE A 240 14.81 -7.83 0.55
N ARG A 241 14.87 -6.64 1.19
CA ARG A 241 13.91 -5.54 0.96
C ARG A 241 14.58 -4.24 0.52
N GLY A 242 15.08 -4.19 -0.71
CA GLY A 242 15.60 -2.96 -1.30
C GLY A 242 16.82 -3.12 -2.20
N ASN A 243 17.57 -4.25 -2.08
CA ASN A 243 18.75 -4.50 -2.88
C ASN A 243 18.74 -5.85 -3.60
N SER A 244 17.56 -6.48 -3.72
CA SER A 244 17.34 -7.71 -4.46
C SER A 244 16.46 -7.48 -5.70
N GLY A 245 15.82 -8.51 -6.21
CA GLY A 245 14.98 -8.43 -7.39
C GLY A 245 15.74 -8.04 -8.65
N LEU A 246 15.09 -7.34 -9.57
CA LEU A 246 15.73 -6.89 -10.82
C LEU A 246 16.98 -6.07 -10.56
N LYS A 247 16.97 -5.21 -9.52
CA LYS A 247 18.09 -4.39 -9.12
C LYS A 247 19.37 -5.19 -8.85
N ALA A 248 19.26 -6.34 -8.19
CA ALA A 248 20.41 -7.20 -7.91
C ALA A 248 21.03 -7.82 -9.17
N PHE A 249 20.23 -8.05 -10.20
CA PHE A 249 20.67 -8.70 -11.44
C PHE A 249 21.12 -7.69 -12.51
N LEU A 250 20.47 -6.53 -12.58
CA LEU A 250 20.61 -5.53 -13.65
C LEU A 250 21.26 -4.22 -13.18
N GLY A 251 21.38 -4.00 -11.86
CA GLY A 251 21.92 -2.75 -11.30
C GLY A 251 20.90 -1.63 -11.20
N THR A 252 19.69 -1.81 -11.75
CA THR A 252 18.59 -0.83 -11.73
C THR A 252 17.27 -1.46 -11.33
N SER A 253 16.40 -0.67 -10.72
CA SER A 253 15.00 -1.00 -10.44
C SER A 253 14.02 -0.15 -11.26
N ASP A 254 14.54 0.73 -12.11
CA ASP A 254 13.72 1.59 -12.98
C ASP A 254 13.14 0.76 -14.13
N GLY A 255 11.80 0.60 -14.14
CA GLY A 255 11.09 -0.18 -15.16
C GLY A 255 11.33 0.36 -16.58
N LEU A 256 11.37 1.67 -16.76
CA LEU A 256 11.62 2.29 -18.08
C LEU A 256 13.04 2.03 -18.58
N GLU A 257 14.03 2.03 -17.68
CA GLU A 257 15.41 1.69 -18.02
C GLU A 257 15.52 0.22 -18.42
N ILE A 258 14.87 -0.68 -17.67
CA ILE A 258 14.85 -2.11 -17.97
C ILE A 258 14.18 -2.40 -19.33
N GLU A 259 13.08 -1.72 -19.64
CA GLU A 259 12.41 -1.85 -20.94
C GLU A 259 13.30 -1.39 -22.11
N ARG A 260 14.05 -0.28 -21.93
CA ARG A 260 15.04 0.16 -22.94
C ARG A 260 16.16 -0.87 -23.13
N MET A 261 16.62 -1.53 -22.05
CA MET A 261 17.58 -2.64 -22.19
C MET A 261 17.00 -3.78 -23.03
N ILE A 262 15.75 -4.15 -22.77
CA ILE A 262 15.04 -5.21 -23.54
C ILE A 262 14.88 -4.80 -25.01
N GLU A 263 14.48 -3.58 -25.28
CA GLU A 263 14.32 -3.02 -26.64
C GLU A 263 15.66 -2.99 -27.40
N SER A 264 16.76 -2.77 -26.68
CA SER A 264 18.11 -2.80 -27.25
C SER A 264 18.67 -4.21 -27.47
N GLY A 265 17.91 -5.25 -27.12
CA GLY A 265 18.27 -6.66 -27.32
C GLY A 265 18.96 -7.33 -26.13
N ASP A 266 18.84 -6.78 -24.90
CA ASP A 266 19.37 -7.43 -23.70
C ASP A 266 18.49 -8.64 -23.32
N GLU A 267 18.93 -9.83 -23.73
CA GLU A 267 18.25 -11.10 -23.45
C GLU A 267 18.17 -11.44 -21.95
N LYS A 268 19.15 -10.99 -21.15
CA LYS A 268 19.13 -11.18 -19.69
C LYS A 268 18.03 -10.33 -19.05
N ALA A 269 17.90 -9.06 -19.43
CA ALA A 269 16.84 -8.20 -18.95
C ALA A 269 15.47 -8.75 -19.32
N ARG A 270 15.30 -9.22 -20.56
CA ARG A 270 14.06 -9.86 -21.03
C ARG A 270 13.72 -11.11 -20.23
N LEU A 271 14.68 -12.00 -20.03
CA LEU A 271 14.48 -13.23 -19.24
C LEU A 271 14.04 -12.93 -17.81
N LEU A 272 14.67 -11.96 -17.16
CA LEU A 272 14.38 -11.57 -15.79
C LEU A 272 12.99 -10.91 -15.67
N TYR A 273 12.62 -10.09 -16.63
CA TYR A 273 11.31 -9.44 -16.68
C TYR A 273 10.18 -10.47 -16.87
N ASP A 274 10.40 -11.44 -17.77
CA ASP A 274 9.46 -12.54 -18.00
C ASP A 274 9.37 -13.48 -16.78
N ALA A 275 10.48 -13.77 -16.12
CA ALA A 275 10.52 -14.54 -14.88
C ALA A 275 9.76 -13.84 -13.74
N MET A 276 9.84 -12.49 -13.65
CA MET A 276 9.06 -11.71 -12.71
C MET A 276 7.56 -11.83 -13.00
N ALA A 277 7.14 -11.70 -14.28
CA ALA A 277 5.75 -11.88 -14.68
C ALA A 277 5.24 -13.30 -14.35
N LEU A 278 6.03 -14.34 -14.65
CA LEU A 278 5.70 -15.73 -14.30
C LEU A 278 5.54 -15.93 -12.79
N SER A 279 6.40 -15.32 -11.98
CA SER A 279 6.34 -15.46 -10.51
C SER A 279 5.06 -14.85 -9.92
N HIS A 280 4.61 -13.71 -10.46
CA HIS A 280 3.34 -13.09 -10.06
C HIS A 280 2.14 -13.89 -10.57
N ALA A 281 2.19 -14.43 -11.79
CA ALA A 281 1.12 -15.31 -12.30
C ALA A 281 0.89 -16.53 -11.42
N LYS A 282 1.97 -17.17 -10.94
CA LYS A 282 1.88 -18.28 -9.97
C LYS A 282 1.18 -17.86 -8.68
N GLY A 283 1.53 -16.70 -8.11
CA GLY A 283 0.90 -16.22 -6.90
C GLY A 283 -0.59 -15.89 -7.09
N ILE A 284 -0.98 -15.30 -8.23
CA ILE A 284 -2.39 -15.07 -8.56
C ILE A 284 -3.16 -16.41 -8.64
N ALA A 285 -2.58 -17.43 -9.26
CA ALA A 285 -3.21 -18.76 -9.33
C ALA A 285 -3.34 -19.42 -7.95
N GLU A 286 -2.36 -19.21 -7.05
CA GLU A 286 -2.46 -19.67 -5.65
C GLU A 286 -3.62 -19.01 -4.91
N LEU A 287 -3.80 -17.68 -5.06
CA LEU A 287 -4.93 -16.96 -4.47
C LEU A 287 -6.28 -17.43 -5.04
N ALA A 288 -6.34 -17.72 -6.34
CA ALA A 288 -7.56 -18.25 -6.96
C ALA A 288 -7.93 -19.62 -6.39
N ALA A 289 -6.94 -20.45 -6.00
CA ALA A 289 -7.20 -21.73 -5.37
C ALA A 289 -7.95 -21.61 -4.04
N ALA A 290 -7.73 -20.54 -3.26
CA ALA A 290 -8.42 -20.31 -1.99
C ALA A 290 -9.95 -20.15 -2.13
N VAL A 291 -10.42 -19.83 -3.33
CA VAL A 291 -11.86 -19.69 -3.67
C VAL A 291 -12.30 -20.70 -4.74
N ASN A 292 -11.55 -21.79 -4.93
CA ASN A 292 -11.83 -22.84 -5.92
C ASN A 292 -11.95 -22.30 -7.36
N GLY A 293 -11.14 -21.31 -7.71
CA GLY A 293 -11.13 -20.65 -9.03
C GLY A 293 -12.33 -19.71 -9.29
N ARG A 294 -13.18 -19.46 -8.31
CA ARG A 294 -14.36 -18.59 -8.47
C ARG A 294 -13.96 -17.13 -8.29
N VAL A 295 -13.34 -16.58 -9.31
CA VAL A 295 -12.87 -15.19 -9.37
C VAL A 295 -13.67 -14.42 -10.42
N ASP A 296 -14.26 -13.27 -10.06
CA ASP A 296 -15.02 -12.43 -10.98
C ASP A 296 -14.09 -11.58 -11.87
N SER A 297 -12.97 -11.11 -11.32
CA SER A 297 -11.98 -10.31 -12.06
C SER A 297 -10.60 -10.33 -11.39
N ILE A 298 -9.56 -10.09 -12.19
CA ILE A 298 -8.20 -9.83 -11.73
C ILE A 298 -7.85 -8.38 -12.09
N VAL A 299 -7.45 -7.60 -11.10
CA VAL A 299 -7.04 -6.20 -11.31
C VAL A 299 -5.52 -6.10 -11.16
N ILE A 300 -4.85 -5.45 -12.14
CA ILE A 300 -3.43 -5.11 -12.07
C ILE A 300 -3.31 -3.60 -11.90
N THR A 301 -2.63 -3.16 -10.84
CA THR A 301 -2.46 -1.75 -10.47
C THR A 301 -1.02 -1.47 -10.02
N GLY A 302 -0.71 -0.22 -9.68
CA GLY A 302 0.63 0.24 -9.33
C GLY A 302 1.38 0.83 -10.51
N GLY A 303 2.59 1.34 -10.26
CA GLY A 303 3.36 2.06 -11.27
C GLY A 303 3.76 1.20 -12.47
N LEU A 304 4.13 -0.06 -12.24
CA LEU A 304 4.56 -0.96 -13.29
C LEU A 304 3.38 -1.48 -14.17
N ALA A 305 2.15 -1.28 -13.73
CA ALA A 305 0.96 -1.56 -14.55
C ALA A 305 0.84 -0.63 -15.77
N HIS A 306 1.63 0.45 -15.85
CA HIS A 306 1.75 1.27 -17.07
C HIS A 306 2.59 0.61 -18.18
N SER A 307 3.31 -0.47 -17.87
CA SER A 307 4.15 -1.21 -18.81
C SER A 307 3.33 -2.17 -19.66
N ASP A 308 3.04 -1.81 -20.90
CA ASP A 308 2.40 -2.73 -21.85
C ASP A 308 3.23 -3.99 -22.04
N LEU A 309 4.57 -3.89 -22.07
CA LEU A 309 5.46 -5.02 -22.20
C LEU A 309 5.26 -6.01 -21.05
N PHE A 310 5.26 -5.53 -19.80
CA PHE A 310 5.05 -6.39 -18.62
C PHE A 310 3.65 -7.00 -18.61
N ILE A 311 2.62 -6.20 -18.89
CA ILE A 311 1.24 -6.67 -18.97
C ILE A 311 1.08 -7.76 -20.03
N ASN A 312 1.69 -7.60 -21.20
CA ASN A 312 1.65 -8.60 -22.27
C ASN A 312 2.38 -9.90 -21.90
N MET A 313 3.38 -9.87 -21.03
CA MET A 313 4.02 -11.07 -20.48
C MET A 313 3.18 -11.75 -19.39
N LEU A 314 2.44 -10.96 -18.59
CA LEU A 314 1.67 -11.46 -17.46
C LEU A 314 0.27 -11.94 -17.85
N ARG A 315 -0.48 -11.17 -18.63
CA ARG A 315 -1.90 -11.39 -18.96
C ARG A 315 -2.19 -12.81 -19.49
N PRO A 316 -1.45 -13.35 -20.49
CA PRO A 316 -1.76 -14.68 -21.02
C PRO A 316 -1.63 -15.81 -19.98
N ARG A 317 -0.89 -15.55 -18.87
CA ARG A 317 -0.68 -16.53 -17.80
C ARG A 317 -1.77 -16.55 -16.75
N ILE A 318 -2.67 -15.55 -16.76
CA ILE A 318 -3.68 -15.38 -15.71
C ILE A 318 -5.12 -15.21 -16.24
N GLU A 319 -5.30 -14.79 -17.49
CA GLU A 319 -6.62 -14.53 -18.08
C GLU A 319 -7.52 -15.77 -18.20
N TRP A 320 -6.95 -16.96 -18.09
CA TRP A 320 -7.69 -18.20 -17.99
C TRP A 320 -8.41 -18.38 -16.64
N ILE A 321 -8.02 -17.62 -15.60
CA ILE A 321 -8.66 -17.63 -14.27
C ILE A 321 -9.90 -16.74 -14.29
N ALA A 322 -9.76 -15.50 -14.75
CA ALA A 322 -10.82 -14.50 -14.82
C ALA A 322 -10.43 -13.33 -15.75
N PRO A 323 -11.37 -12.48 -16.18
CA PRO A 323 -11.07 -11.25 -16.92
C PRO A 323 -10.03 -10.39 -16.19
N VAL A 324 -9.10 -9.82 -16.97
CA VAL A 324 -7.99 -9.01 -16.45
C VAL A 324 -8.21 -7.54 -16.76
N GLU A 325 -8.37 -6.74 -15.72
CA GLU A 325 -8.51 -5.28 -15.77
C GLU A 325 -7.19 -4.61 -15.38
N VAL A 326 -6.72 -3.67 -16.19
CA VAL A 326 -5.53 -2.87 -15.87
C VAL A 326 -5.98 -1.49 -15.40
N MET A 327 -5.67 -1.19 -14.15
CA MET A 327 -5.95 0.09 -13.49
C MET A 327 -4.62 0.67 -13.00
N ALA A 328 -3.78 1.09 -13.95
CA ALA A 328 -2.42 1.53 -13.68
C ALA A 328 -2.36 2.78 -12.81
N GLY A 329 -1.38 2.84 -11.89
CA GLY A 329 -1.12 3.96 -11.00
C GLY A 329 -1.35 3.66 -9.52
N GLU A 330 -1.10 4.68 -8.72
CA GLU A 330 -1.29 4.67 -7.26
C GLU A 330 -2.40 5.66 -6.91
N PHE A 331 -3.48 5.16 -6.32
CA PHE A 331 -4.69 5.93 -6.03
C PHE A 331 -4.90 6.11 -4.51
N GLU A 332 -3.82 6.14 -3.74
CA GLU A 332 -3.90 6.22 -2.28
C GLU A 332 -4.59 7.50 -1.78
N MET A 333 -4.31 8.64 -2.42
CA MET A 333 -4.91 9.92 -2.01
C MET A 333 -6.41 9.94 -2.31
N GLU A 334 -6.79 9.47 -3.50
CA GLU A 334 -8.18 9.32 -3.92
C GLU A 334 -8.92 8.29 -3.06
N ALA A 335 -8.27 7.18 -2.71
CA ALA A 335 -8.84 6.15 -1.84
C ALA A 335 -9.13 6.66 -0.43
N LEU A 336 -8.20 7.44 0.15
CA LEU A 336 -8.39 8.08 1.45
C LEU A 336 -9.54 9.09 1.41
N ALA A 337 -9.57 9.96 0.40
CA ALA A 337 -10.64 10.96 0.24
C ALA A 337 -12.00 10.30 0.06
N ALA A 338 -12.10 9.29 -0.81
CA ALA A 338 -13.34 8.55 -1.05
C ALA A 338 -13.82 7.80 0.19
N GLY A 339 -12.89 7.22 0.99
CA GLY A 339 -13.21 6.61 2.27
C GLY A 339 -13.82 7.61 3.26
N GLY A 340 -13.20 8.77 3.42
CA GLY A 340 -13.72 9.86 4.23
C GLY A 340 -15.09 10.36 3.76
N LEU A 341 -15.26 10.51 2.44
CA LEU A 341 -16.49 10.97 1.84
C LEU A 341 -17.66 10.00 2.10
N ARG A 342 -17.45 8.68 2.02
CA ARG A 342 -18.47 7.67 2.34
C ARG A 342 -18.92 7.80 3.80
N VAL A 343 -18.00 8.01 4.73
CA VAL A 343 -18.37 8.21 6.14
C VAL A 343 -19.15 9.51 6.34
N LEU A 344 -18.71 10.62 5.74
CA LEU A 344 -19.40 11.90 5.85
C LEU A 344 -20.82 11.86 5.26
N ARG A 345 -21.06 11.04 4.24
CA ARG A 345 -22.37 10.82 3.61
C ARG A 345 -23.22 9.77 4.32
N GLY A 346 -22.70 9.11 5.35
CA GLY A 346 -23.40 8.05 6.07
C GLY A 346 -23.55 6.73 5.27
N GLU A 347 -22.73 6.56 4.23
CA GLU A 347 -22.69 5.34 3.42
C GLU A 347 -21.84 4.24 4.09
N GLU A 348 -20.96 4.63 5.00
CA GLU A 348 -20.07 3.76 5.78
C GLU A 348 -19.93 4.31 7.21
N GLU A 349 -19.90 3.42 8.20
CA GLU A 349 -19.64 3.80 9.58
C GLU A 349 -18.14 3.75 9.90
N ALA A 350 -17.63 4.76 10.59
CA ALA A 350 -16.25 4.75 11.07
C ALA A 350 -16.16 4.00 12.40
N HIS A 351 -15.21 3.07 12.48
CA HIS A 351 -14.85 2.36 13.70
C HIS A 351 -14.21 3.31 14.73
N GLU A 352 -14.39 2.99 16.01
CA GLU A 352 -13.61 3.59 17.10
C GLU A 352 -12.38 2.72 17.38
N PHE A 353 -11.21 3.35 17.44
CA PHE A 353 -9.99 2.63 17.83
C PHE A 353 -9.98 2.43 19.35
N THR A 354 -9.83 1.18 19.77
CA THR A 354 -9.64 0.77 21.17
C THR A 354 -8.45 -0.16 21.27
N LEU A 355 -7.67 -0.08 22.36
CA LEU A 355 -6.56 -1.00 22.68
C LEU A 355 -7.07 -2.27 23.34
#